data_c7821562dded0acc8cbe92a5259fa907
#
_entry.id   c7821562dded0acc8cbe92a5259fa907
#
_cell.length_a   1.000
_cell.length_b   1.000
_cell.length_c   1.000
_cell.angle_alpha   90.00
_cell.angle_beta   90.00
_cell.angle_gamma   90.00
#
_symmetry.space_group_name_H-M   'P 1'
#
loop_
_entity.id
_entity.type
_entity.pdbx_description
1 polymer ?
#
loop_
_entity_poly.entity_id
_entity_poly.type
_entity_poly.pdbx_seq_one_letter_code
_entity_poly.pdbx_strand_id
1 'polypeptide(L)'
;MTRNKVIKDCFHSPAAIHKPRCHKVKEGWCQSCLEALAVYEEVKALRQLNRRIKNRESAALSRWKKEERFSDMCAENVALTAQWEELTHEFEAINDVNKNLHDAIAVKLQTIATLMPNQKL
;
A
#
# COMPACT_ATOMS: atom_id res chain seq x y z
N MET A 1 7.92 33.95 -67.85
CA MET A 1 8.92 33.41 -66.92
C MET A 1 8.22 33.04 -65.60
N THR A 2 7.94 31.76 -65.43
CA THR A 2 7.46 31.25 -64.14
C THR A 2 8.62 31.28 -63.12
N ARG A 3 8.54 32.20 -62.17
CA ARG A 3 9.42 32.14 -61.02
C ARG A 3 9.15 30.84 -60.26
N ASN A 4 10.08 29.90 -60.40
CA ASN A 4 10.12 28.74 -59.48
C ASN A 4 10.27 29.27 -58.06
N LYS A 5 9.15 29.45 -57.34
CA LYS A 5 9.17 29.63 -55.92
C LYS A 5 9.75 28.34 -55.33
N VAL A 6 11.00 28.35 -54.94
CA VAL A 6 11.58 27.29 -54.13
C VAL A 6 10.78 27.29 -52.85
N ILE A 7 9.89 26.33 -52.74
CA ILE A 7 9.06 26.15 -51.55
C ILE A 7 9.99 25.53 -50.50
N LYS A 8 10.47 26.35 -49.57
CA LYS A 8 11.29 25.90 -48.45
C LYS A 8 10.46 24.90 -47.64
N ASP A 9 11.05 23.75 -47.38
CA ASP A 9 10.44 22.77 -46.47
C ASP A 9 10.24 23.39 -45.08
N CYS A 10 9.22 22.92 -44.37
CA CYS A 10 8.92 23.34 -43.03
C CYS A 10 10.04 22.90 -42.07
N PHE A 11 10.41 23.76 -41.14
CA PHE A 11 11.37 23.42 -40.10
C PHE A 11 10.65 22.80 -38.91
N HIS A 12 11.17 21.66 -38.44
CA HIS A 12 10.64 20.96 -37.26
C HIS A 12 11.71 20.81 -36.20
N SER A 13 11.30 20.99 -34.94
CA SER A 13 12.17 20.75 -33.80
C SER A 13 12.47 19.24 -33.65
N PRO A 14 13.73 18.85 -33.44
CA PRO A 14 14.10 17.45 -33.26
C PRO A 14 13.50 16.81 -31.98
N ALA A 15 12.99 17.61 -31.05
CA ALA A 15 12.46 17.12 -29.79
C ALA A 15 11.08 16.43 -29.90
N ALA A 16 10.40 16.54 -31.04
CA ALA A 16 9.08 15.93 -31.30
C ALA A 16 8.04 16.17 -30.19
N ILE A 17 8.09 17.34 -29.55
CA ILE A 17 7.23 17.67 -28.40
C ILE A 17 5.81 17.99 -28.86
N HIS A 18 5.66 18.59 -30.03
CA HIS A 18 4.38 19.00 -30.58
C HIS A 18 4.09 18.28 -31.90
N LYS A 19 2.83 18.01 -32.13
CA LYS A 19 2.39 17.45 -33.40
C LYS A 19 2.72 18.44 -34.51
N PRO A 20 3.49 18.05 -35.55
CA PRO A 20 3.81 18.92 -36.66
C PRO A 20 2.57 19.29 -37.47
N ARG A 21 2.57 20.49 -38.02
CA ARG A 21 1.53 20.97 -38.96
C ARG A 21 2.22 21.45 -40.21
N CYS A 22 1.74 20.96 -41.36
CA CYS A 22 2.25 21.42 -42.65
C CYS A 22 1.49 22.66 -43.13
N HIS A 23 2.19 23.68 -43.60
CA HIS A 23 1.58 24.86 -44.17
C HIS A 23 0.96 24.60 -45.55
N LYS A 24 1.27 23.47 -46.19
CA LYS A 24 0.79 23.09 -47.52
C LYS A 24 -0.40 22.14 -47.49
N VAL A 25 -1.37 22.41 -46.66
CA VAL A 25 -2.51 21.51 -46.43
C VAL A 25 -3.31 21.19 -47.70
N LYS A 26 -3.37 22.16 -48.67
CA LYS A 26 -4.12 21.99 -49.93
C LYS A 26 -3.41 21.13 -50.96
N GLU A 27 -2.10 21.04 -50.92
CA GLU A 27 -1.26 20.32 -51.90
C GLU A 27 -0.73 18.98 -51.36
N GLY A 28 -1.16 18.60 -50.15
CA GLY A 28 -0.59 17.48 -49.39
C GLY A 28 0.61 17.96 -48.55
N TRP A 29 0.98 17.13 -47.55
CA TRP A 29 2.09 17.48 -46.68
C TRP A 29 3.43 17.35 -47.39
N CYS A 30 4.36 18.30 -47.14
CA CYS A 30 5.73 18.20 -47.62
C CYS A 30 6.47 17.03 -46.95
N GLN A 31 7.55 16.56 -47.60
CA GLN A 31 8.32 15.40 -47.11
C GLN A 31 8.85 15.63 -45.68
N SER A 32 9.33 16.81 -45.40
CA SER A 32 9.84 17.19 -44.06
C SER A 32 8.73 17.05 -42.98
N CYS A 33 7.51 17.49 -43.28
CA CYS A 33 6.37 17.36 -42.38
C CYS A 33 5.94 15.91 -42.18
N LEU A 34 5.96 15.09 -43.24
CA LEU A 34 5.65 13.67 -43.15
C LEU A 34 6.67 12.91 -42.30
N GLU A 35 7.96 13.22 -42.48
CA GLU A 35 9.02 12.64 -41.65
C GLU A 35 8.90 13.06 -40.19
N ALA A 36 8.64 14.36 -39.95
CA ALA A 36 8.41 14.84 -38.57
C ALA A 36 7.18 14.23 -37.91
N LEU A 37 6.11 14.00 -38.68
CA LEU A 37 4.91 13.33 -38.18
C LEU A 37 5.20 11.87 -37.81
N ALA A 38 5.97 11.14 -38.63
CA ALA A 38 6.36 9.77 -38.34
C ALA A 38 7.18 9.68 -37.03
N VAL A 39 8.16 10.56 -36.86
CA VAL A 39 8.95 10.66 -35.61
C VAL A 39 8.06 11.00 -34.42
N TYR A 40 7.15 11.95 -34.57
CA TYR A 40 6.22 12.32 -33.51
C TYR A 40 5.33 11.14 -33.08
N GLU A 41 4.78 10.38 -34.02
CA GLU A 41 3.94 9.22 -33.71
C GLU A 41 4.72 8.10 -33.00
N GLU A 42 5.97 7.86 -33.41
CA GLU A 42 6.86 6.91 -32.73
C GLU A 42 7.15 7.34 -31.30
N VAL A 43 7.53 8.60 -31.09
CA VAL A 43 7.80 9.15 -29.74
C VAL A 43 6.56 9.11 -28.88
N LYS A 44 5.40 9.41 -29.43
CA LYS A 44 4.12 9.35 -28.72
C LYS A 44 3.82 7.91 -28.28
N ALA A 45 4.01 6.93 -29.16
CA ALA A 45 3.81 5.52 -28.86
C ALA A 45 4.76 5.03 -27.74
N LEU A 46 6.04 5.43 -27.80
CA LEU A 46 7.02 5.11 -26.75
C LEU A 46 6.65 5.73 -25.40
N ARG A 47 6.18 6.97 -25.38
CA ARG A 47 5.71 7.63 -24.15
C ARG A 47 4.50 6.92 -23.55
N GLN A 48 3.56 6.49 -24.37
CA GLN A 48 2.40 5.73 -23.92
C GLN A 48 2.82 4.38 -23.35
N LEU A 49 3.75 3.69 -24.00
CA LEU A 49 4.29 2.43 -23.50
C LEU A 49 5.00 2.61 -22.16
N ASN A 50 5.83 3.63 -22.01
CA ASN A 50 6.52 3.97 -20.76
C ASN A 50 5.53 4.24 -19.62
N ARG A 51 4.46 4.97 -19.89
CA ARG A 51 3.39 5.21 -18.89
C ARG A 51 2.74 3.91 -18.44
N ARG A 52 2.44 3.02 -19.38
CA ARG A 52 1.85 1.70 -19.06
C ARG A 52 2.80 0.87 -18.20
N ILE A 53 4.08 0.85 -18.54
CA ILE A 53 5.09 0.13 -17.75
C ILE A 53 5.18 0.70 -16.35
N LYS A 54 5.33 2.00 -16.20
CA LYS A 54 5.40 2.67 -14.89
C LYS A 54 4.15 2.45 -14.06
N ASN A 55 2.97 2.49 -14.69
CA ASN A 55 1.71 2.23 -13.99
C ASN A 55 1.62 0.78 -13.49
N ARG A 56 2.07 -0.19 -14.30
CA ARG A 56 2.15 -1.59 -13.88
C ARG A 56 3.13 -1.80 -12.73
N GLU A 57 4.29 -1.19 -12.81
CA GLU A 57 5.31 -1.25 -11.74
C GLU A 57 4.79 -0.63 -10.46
N SER A 58 4.14 0.54 -10.52
CA SER A 58 3.54 1.19 -9.36
C SER A 58 2.42 0.36 -8.75
N ALA A 59 1.57 -0.25 -9.57
CA ALA A 59 0.50 -1.13 -9.11
C ALA A 59 1.05 -2.40 -8.47
N ALA A 60 2.09 -3.00 -9.05
CA ALA A 60 2.76 -4.17 -8.50
C ALA A 60 3.41 -3.86 -7.14
N LEU A 61 4.11 -2.73 -7.04
CA LEU A 61 4.71 -2.27 -5.79
C LEU A 61 3.66 -2.00 -4.71
N SER A 62 2.54 -1.39 -5.07
CA SER A 62 1.43 -1.12 -4.16
C SER A 62 0.82 -2.42 -3.62
N ARG A 63 0.61 -3.42 -4.49
CA ARG A 63 0.13 -4.75 -4.06
C ARG A 63 1.10 -5.44 -3.13
N TRP A 64 2.39 -5.42 -3.48
CA TRP A 64 3.43 -6.01 -2.66
C TRP A 64 3.48 -5.39 -1.25
N LYS A 65 3.42 -4.06 -1.16
CA LYS A 65 3.37 -3.37 0.13
C LYS A 65 2.13 -3.73 0.96
N LYS A 66 0.99 -3.89 0.32
CA LYS A 66 -0.24 -4.34 1.00
C LYS A 66 -0.13 -5.76 1.53
N GLU A 67 0.43 -6.66 0.74
CA GLU A 67 0.68 -8.05 1.13
C GLU A 67 1.65 -8.13 2.30
N GLU A 68 2.73 -7.35 2.27
CA GLU A 68 3.72 -7.25 3.35
C GLU A 68 3.07 -6.75 4.64
N ARG A 69 2.28 -5.67 4.58
CA ARG A 69 1.53 -5.15 5.75
C ARG A 69 0.54 -6.17 6.29
N PHE A 70 -0.15 -6.87 5.42
CA PHE A 70 -1.08 -7.92 5.83
C PHE A 70 -0.35 -9.07 6.53
N SER A 71 0.77 -9.50 6.00
CA SER A 71 1.62 -10.51 6.62
C SER A 71 2.12 -10.06 8.00
N ASP A 72 2.58 -8.82 8.14
CA ASP A 72 3.02 -8.26 9.40
C ASP A 72 1.88 -8.19 10.43
N MET A 73 0.70 -7.76 10.02
CA MET A 73 -0.48 -7.74 10.89
C MET A 73 -0.91 -9.14 11.34
N CYS A 74 -0.83 -10.13 10.46
CA CYS A 74 -1.11 -11.52 10.82
C CYS A 74 -0.12 -12.03 11.86
N ALA A 75 1.18 -11.73 11.69
CA ALA A 75 2.22 -12.09 12.65
C ALA A 75 2.00 -11.41 14.02
N GLU A 76 1.65 -10.13 14.03
CA GLU A 76 1.30 -9.40 15.25
C GLU A 76 0.08 -10.00 15.93
N ASN A 77 -0.95 -10.34 15.18
CA ASN A 77 -2.16 -10.97 15.74
C ASN A 77 -1.86 -12.31 16.38
N VAL A 78 -1.03 -13.13 15.76
CA VAL A 78 -0.59 -14.41 16.35
C VAL A 78 0.15 -14.17 17.66
N ALA A 79 1.09 -13.21 17.68
CA ALA A 79 1.85 -12.88 18.88
C ALA A 79 0.95 -12.35 20.01
N LEU A 80 0.02 -11.44 19.68
CA LEU A 80 -0.93 -10.89 20.64
C LEU A 80 -1.89 -11.96 21.19
N THR A 81 -2.35 -12.87 20.35
CA THR A 81 -3.20 -13.98 20.78
C THR A 81 -2.46 -14.88 21.75
N ALA A 82 -1.20 -15.21 21.48
CA ALA A 82 -0.37 -16.00 22.39
C ALA A 82 -0.16 -15.30 23.73
N GLN A 83 0.11 -14.00 23.73
CA GLN A 83 0.23 -13.20 24.96
C GLN A 83 -1.08 -13.15 25.74
N TRP A 84 -2.20 -13.02 25.07
CA TRP A 84 -3.52 -13.00 25.69
C TRP A 84 -3.83 -14.35 26.34
N GLU A 85 -3.54 -15.44 25.68
CA GLU A 85 -3.71 -16.80 26.26
C GLU A 85 -2.84 -17.00 27.49
N GLU A 86 -1.58 -16.57 27.45
CA GLU A 86 -0.66 -16.63 28.58
C GLU A 86 -1.18 -15.82 29.77
N LEU A 87 -1.61 -14.57 29.54
CA LEU A 87 -2.19 -13.73 30.58
C LEU A 87 -3.49 -14.28 31.14
N THR A 88 -4.30 -14.91 30.31
CA THR A 88 -5.53 -15.59 30.75
C THR A 88 -5.21 -16.74 31.66
N HIS A 89 -4.21 -17.56 31.34
CA HIS A 89 -3.73 -18.64 32.20
C HIS A 89 -3.21 -18.14 33.54
N GLU A 90 -2.40 -17.08 33.56
CA GLU A 90 -1.92 -16.47 34.78
C GLU A 90 -3.07 -15.94 35.62
N PHE A 91 -4.04 -15.27 35.01
CA PHE A 91 -5.22 -14.74 35.69
C PHE A 91 -6.04 -15.87 36.33
N GLU A 92 -6.27 -16.95 35.63
CA GLU A 92 -7.00 -18.14 36.16
C GLU A 92 -6.23 -18.75 37.33
N ALA A 93 -4.93 -18.91 37.22
CA ALA A 93 -4.09 -19.43 38.31
C ALA A 93 -4.14 -18.54 39.56
N ILE A 94 -4.05 -17.23 39.38
CA ILE A 94 -4.18 -16.27 40.50
C ILE A 94 -5.58 -16.33 41.11
N ASN A 95 -6.61 -16.44 40.31
CA ASN A 95 -8.00 -16.57 40.76
C ASN A 95 -8.18 -17.83 41.61
N ASP A 96 -7.63 -18.97 41.20
CA ASP A 96 -7.70 -20.23 41.94
C ASP A 96 -6.95 -20.10 43.27
N VAL A 97 -5.78 -19.51 43.30
CA VAL A 97 -5.04 -19.26 44.54
C VAL A 97 -5.84 -18.36 45.47
N ASN A 98 -6.43 -17.28 44.98
CA ASN A 98 -7.24 -16.35 45.75
C ASN A 98 -8.46 -17.06 46.35
N LYS A 99 -9.14 -17.89 45.57
CA LYS A 99 -10.27 -18.68 46.04
C LYS A 99 -9.86 -19.63 47.15
N ASN A 100 -8.76 -20.35 46.99
CA ASN A 100 -8.22 -21.24 48.01
C ASN A 100 -7.83 -20.50 49.29
N LEU A 101 -7.24 -19.30 49.18
CA LEU A 101 -6.93 -18.45 50.32
C LEU A 101 -8.18 -17.94 51.05
N HIS A 102 -9.22 -17.55 50.31
CA HIS A 102 -10.51 -17.16 50.90
C HIS A 102 -11.16 -18.34 51.66
N ASP A 103 -11.15 -19.54 51.07
CA ASP A 103 -11.68 -20.74 51.70
C ASP A 103 -10.89 -21.09 52.97
N ALA A 104 -9.56 -20.99 52.94
CA ALA A 104 -8.70 -21.22 54.08
C ALA A 104 -8.95 -20.21 55.22
N ILE A 105 -9.11 -18.94 54.89
CA ILE A 105 -9.46 -17.89 55.84
C ILE A 105 -10.83 -18.16 56.49
N ALA A 106 -11.83 -18.54 55.68
CA ALA A 106 -13.16 -18.86 56.17
C ALA A 106 -13.14 -20.04 57.19
N VAL A 107 -12.38 -21.07 56.84
CA VAL A 107 -12.21 -22.26 57.75
C VAL A 107 -11.52 -21.82 59.05
N LYS A 108 -10.47 -21.02 58.98
CA LYS A 108 -9.76 -20.54 60.19
C LYS A 108 -10.63 -19.65 61.03
N LEU A 109 -11.41 -18.75 60.47
CA LEU A 109 -12.35 -17.90 61.18
C LEU A 109 -13.43 -18.74 61.88
N GLN A 110 -13.94 -19.76 61.21
CA GLN A 110 -14.90 -20.68 61.80
C GLN A 110 -14.29 -21.48 62.96
N THR A 111 -13.08 -21.96 62.83
CA THR A 111 -12.34 -22.64 63.90
C THR A 111 -12.15 -21.74 65.13
N ILE A 112 -11.75 -20.47 64.92
CA ILE A 112 -11.61 -19.48 66.00
C ILE A 112 -12.96 -19.25 66.69
N ALA A 113 -14.03 -19.09 65.95
CA ALA A 113 -15.38 -18.92 66.49
C ALA A 113 -15.82 -20.09 67.35
N THR A 114 -15.48 -21.34 66.95
CA THR A 114 -15.80 -22.55 67.74
C THR A 114 -14.93 -22.70 68.99
N LEU A 115 -13.68 -22.29 68.93
CA LEU A 115 -12.75 -22.35 70.07
C LEU A 115 -13.00 -21.25 71.13
N MET A 116 -13.63 -20.14 70.75
CA MET A 116 -13.89 -18.98 71.63
C MET A 116 -15.39 -18.60 71.59
N PRO A 117 -16.31 -19.49 71.94
CA PRO A 117 -17.75 -19.23 71.79
C PRO A 117 -18.32 -18.21 72.76
N ASN A 118 -17.58 -17.86 73.82
CA ASN A 118 -18.03 -16.98 74.92
C ASN A 118 -17.40 -15.59 74.88
N GLN A 119 -16.60 -15.25 73.89
CA GLN A 119 -16.07 -13.88 73.78
C GLN A 119 -17.06 -12.98 73.03
N LYS A 120 -17.78 -12.18 73.79
CA LYS A 120 -18.53 -11.03 73.26
C LYS A 120 -17.56 -9.87 73.08
N LEU A 121 -17.40 -9.47 71.84
CA LEU A 121 -16.74 -8.21 71.51
C LEU A 121 -17.65 -7.02 71.83
#